data_fb2f2b7a269f418e6034af121860f14c
#
_entry.id   fb2f2b7a269f418e6034af121860f14c
#
_cell.length_a   1.000
_cell.length_b   1.000
_cell.length_c   1.000
_cell.angle_alpha   90.00
_cell.angle_beta   90.00
_cell.angle_gamma   90.00
#
_symmetry.space_group_name_H-M   'P 1'
#
loop_
_entity.id
_entity.type
_entity.pdbx_description
1 polymer ?
#
loop_
_entity_poly.entity_id
_entity_poly.type
_entity_poly.pdbx_seq_one_letter_code
_entity_poly.pdbx_strand_id
1 'polypeptide(L)'
;MLKCLGAEIYVCPSNVPSDDPRSYYEVAKRLNNEIKDSVYINQYFNDLNVQAHYETTGPEIWNQTDGDITHLIACSGTGGTISGIGRYLKEQNKNIKIIGVDAYGSILKKYHETGEIDKNEIYSYRIEGLGKNIVPSANDFKIID
;
A
#
# COMPACT_ATOMS: atom_id res chain seq x y z
N MET A 1 6.14 -20.23 -9.82
CA MET A 1 4.91 -19.72 -10.49
C MET A 1 5.23 -18.69 -11.57
N LEU A 2 5.75 -17.47 -11.27
CA LEU A 2 5.96 -16.42 -12.29
C LEU A 2 6.81 -16.86 -13.48
N LYS A 3 7.91 -17.59 -13.26
CA LYS A 3 8.73 -18.15 -14.36
C LYS A 3 7.96 -19.07 -15.30
N CYS A 4 7.01 -19.85 -14.76
CA CYS A 4 6.19 -20.76 -15.57
C CYS A 4 5.21 -19.98 -16.48
N LEU A 5 4.96 -18.71 -16.18
CA LEU A 5 4.16 -17.78 -16.99
C LEU A 5 5.01 -16.95 -17.96
N GLY A 6 6.30 -17.29 -18.11
CA GLY A 6 7.21 -16.60 -19.02
C GLY A 6 7.83 -15.31 -18.46
N ALA A 7 7.62 -14.98 -17.17
CA ALA A 7 8.21 -13.79 -16.59
C ALA A 7 9.72 -13.93 -16.35
N GLU A 8 10.48 -12.91 -16.68
CA GLU A 8 11.86 -12.75 -16.22
C GLU A 8 11.84 -12.23 -14.78
N ILE A 9 12.66 -12.80 -13.90
CA ILE A 9 12.63 -12.50 -12.47
C ILE A 9 13.98 -12.01 -11.98
N TYR A 10 13.97 -10.82 -11.38
CA TYR A 10 15.10 -10.23 -10.69
C TYR A 10 14.88 -10.33 -9.19
N VAL A 11 15.72 -11.12 -8.50
CA VAL A 11 15.63 -11.29 -7.05
C VAL A 11 16.50 -10.24 -6.38
N CYS A 12 15.90 -9.39 -5.56
CA CYS A 12 16.57 -8.31 -4.83
C CYS A 12 16.65 -8.63 -3.34
N PRO A 13 17.67 -8.12 -2.62
CA PRO A 13 17.76 -8.27 -1.17
C PRO A 13 16.62 -7.51 -0.48
N SER A 14 16.06 -8.11 0.58
CA SER A 14 14.98 -7.51 1.37
C SER A 14 15.47 -6.69 2.58
N ASN A 15 16.75 -6.86 2.95
CA ASN A 15 17.36 -6.26 4.14
C ASN A 15 18.21 -5.02 3.83
N VAL A 16 17.84 -4.27 2.78
CA VAL A 16 18.50 -3.04 2.37
C VAL A 16 17.52 -1.86 2.46
N PRO A 17 17.99 -0.62 2.66
CA PRO A 17 17.16 0.57 2.56
C PRO A 17 16.47 0.69 1.19
N SER A 18 15.36 1.40 1.13
CA SER A 18 14.58 1.57 -0.11
C SER A 18 15.34 2.31 -1.22
N ASP A 19 16.27 3.19 -0.84
CA ASP A 19 17.14 3.98 -1.72
C ASP A 19 18.47 3.27 -2.07
N ASP A 20 18.72 2.06 -1.55
CA ASP A 20 19.86 1.26 -1.97
C ASP A 20 19.71 0.83 -3.42
N PRO A 21 20.74 0.99 -4.29
CA PRO A 21 20.68 0.58 -5.71
C PRO A 21 20.32 -0.90 -5.93
N ARG A 22 20.47 -1.75 -4.92
CA ARG A 22 20.09 -3.18 -4.96
C ARG A 22 18.65 -3.42 -4.53
N SER A 23 17.97 -2.41 -3.97
CA SER A 23 16.58 -2.53 -3.57
C SER A 23 15.69 -2.82 -4.78
N TYR A 24 14.61 -3.54 -4.58
CA TYR A 24 13.68 -3.83 -5.68
C TYR A 24 13.03 -2.55 -6.25
N TYR A 25 12.96 -1.47 -5.47
CA TYR A 25 12.49 -0.17 -5.94
C TYR A 25 13.43 0.43 -7.00
N GLU A 26 14.74 0.48 -6.68
CA GLU A 26 15.74 1.07 -7.58
C GLU A 26 16.06 0.15 -8.76
N VAL A 27 16.06 -1.17 -8.56
CA VAL A 27 16.20 -2.14 -9.64
C VAL A 27 15.05 -2.03 -10.63
N ALA A 28 13.80 -1.91 -10.17
CA ALA A 28 12.65 -1.76 -11.05
C ALA A 28 12.71 -0.46 -11.88
N LYS A 29 13.10 0.66 -11.26
CA LYS A 29 13.30 1.94 -11.97
C LYS A 29 14.38 1.82 -13.04
N ARG A 30 15.53 1.21 -12.69
CA ARG A 30 16.63 0.98 -13.63
C ARG A 30 16.19 0.13 -14.80
N LEU A 31 15.55 -1.01 -14.57
CA LEU A 31 15.06 -1.89 -15.61
C LEU A 31 14.08 -1.20 -16.55
N ASN A 32 13.18 -0.38 -16.01
CA ASN A 32 12.27 0.41 -16.84
C ASN A 32 12.99 1.40 -17.75
N ASN A 33 14.14 1.94 -17.32
CA ASN A 33 14.95 2.83 -18.16
C ASN A 33 15.78 2.07 -19.21
N GLU A 34 16.18 0.83 -18.91
CA GLU A 34 17.02 0.00 -19.78
C GLU A 34 16.19 -0.76 -20.83
N ILE A 35 14.97 -1.19 -20.48
CA ILE A 35 14.12 -1.99 -21.35
C ILE A 35 13.21 -1.06 -22.16
N LYS A 36 13.42 -1.03 -23.47
CA LYS A 36 12.58 -0.26 -24.39
C LYS A 36 11.12 -0.73 -24.34
N ASP A 37 10.21 0.22 -24.45
CA ASP A 37 8.75 -0.04 -24.48
C ASP A 37 8.21 -0.76 -23.23
N SER A 38 8.90 -0.61 -22.09
CA SER A 38 8.46 -1.11 -20.79
C SER A 38 7.66 -0.06 -20.01
N VAL A 39 6.83 -0.53 -19.06
CA VAL A 39 6.04 0.33 -18.16
C VAL A 39 6.31 -0.06 -16.71
N TYR A 40 6.72 0.91 -15.91
CA TYR A 40 6.85 0.74 -14.46
C TYR A 40 5.54 1.08 -13.77
N ILE A 41 4.82 0.09 -13.31
CA ILE A 41 3.48 0.27 -12.68
C ILE A 41 3.56 1.06 -11.38
N ASN A 42 4.64 0.91 -10.61
CA ASN A 42 4.93 1.68 -9.39
C ASN A 42 3.75 1.77 -8.40
N GLN A 43 3.21 0.63 -7.98
CA GLN A 43 2.01 0.56 -7.14
C GLN A 43 2.04 1.35 -5.83
N TYR A 44 3.21 1.78 -5.36
CA TYR A 44 3.37 2.58 -4.14
C TYR A 44 3.05 4.06 -4.32
N PHE A 45 3.27 4.58 -5.55
CA PHE A 45 3.15 5.99 -5.89
C PHE A 45 2.24 6.22 -7.11
N ASN A 46 1.40 5.24 -7.44
CA ASN A 46 0.47 5.30 -8.56
C ASN A 46 -0.96 5.43 -8.01
N ASP A 47 -1.60 6.56 -8.28
CA ASP A 47 -2.96 6.87 -7.82
C ASP A 47 -4.01 5.89 -8.39
N LEU A 48 -3.74 5.25 -9.52
CA LEU A 48 -4.61 4.20 -10.07
C LEU A 48 -4.78 3.01 -9.11
N ASN A 49 -3.83 2.77 -8.20
CA ASN A 49 -3.97 1.77 -7.15
C ASN A 49 -5.12 2.12 -6.19
N VAL A 50 -5.25 3.38 -5.81
CA VAL A 50 -6.35 3.88 -4.96
C VAL A 50 -7.65 3.91 -5.76
N GLN A 51 -7.60 4.41 -6.99
CA GLN A 51 -8.76 4.56 -7.86
C GLN A 51 -9.41 3.19 -8.15
N ALA A 52 -8.64 2.16 -8.42
CA ALA A 52 -9.17 0.81 -8.66
C ALA A 52 -10.05 0.32 -7.51
N HIS A 53 -9.60 0.49 -6.25
CA HIS A 53 -10.38 0.09 -5.09
C HIS A 53 -11.55 1.03 -4.79
N TYR A 54 -11.42 2.31 -5.12
CA TYR A 54 -12.52 3.27 -5.02
C TYR A 54 -13.66 2.94 -6.00
N GLU A 55 -13.33 2.57 -7.24
CA GLU A 55 -14.31 2.28 -8.29
C GLU A 55 -14.90 0.87 -8.22
N THR A 56 -14.23 -0.08 -7.55
CA THR A 56 -14.66 -1.49 -7.52
C THR A 56 -14.92 -1.98 -6.10
N THR A 57 -13.89 -2.18 -5.29
CA THR A 57 -13.98 -2.83 -3.99
C THR A 57 -14.84 -2.04 -2.99
N GLY A 58 -14.75 -0.71 -3.01
CA GLY A 58 -15.59 0.15 -2.17
C GLY A 58 -17.08 -0.02 -2.45
N PRO A 59 -17.54 0.16 -3.71
CA PRO A 59 -18.92 -0.11 -4.11
C PRO A 59 -19.38 -1.54 -3.81
N GLU A 60 -18.53 -2.55 -4.04
CA GLU A 60 -18.85 -3.94 -3.75
C GLU A 60 -19.16 -4.16 -2.26
N ILE A 61 -18.30 -3.66 -1.37
CA ILE A 61 -18.51 -3.75 0.09
C ILE A 61 -19.80 -3.04 0.48
N TRP A 62 -20.02 -1.81 0.01
CA TRP A 62 -21.23 -1.06 0.30
C TRP A 62 -22.50 -1.81 -0.09
N ASN A 63 -22.53 -2.35 -1.31
CA ASN A 63 -23.68 -3.09 -1.82
C ASN A 63 -23.89 -4.43 -1.10
N GLN A 64 -22.79 -5.17 -0.81
CA GLN A 64 -22.87 -6.46 -0.11
C GLN A 64 -23.29 -6.35 1.35
N THR A 65 -23.12 -5.18 1.96
CA THR A 65 -23.55 -4.88 3.33
C THR A 65 -24.87 -4.12 3.39
N ASP A 66 -25.53 -3.90 2.25
CA ASP A 66 -26.76 -3.07 2.13
C ASP A 66 -26.56 -1.67 2.78
N GLY A 67 -25.34 -1.17 2.78
CA GLY A 67 -24.96 0.09 3.44
C GLY A 67 -24.92 0.05 4.97
N ASP A 68 -25.18 -1.10 5.58
CA ASP A 68 -25.15 -1.29 7.04
C ASP A 68 -23.75 -1.69 7.52
N ILE A 69 -22.79 -0.79 7.29
CA ILE A 69 -21.39 -0.92 7.72
C ILE A 69 -21.01 0.25 8.63
N THR A 70 -20.41 -0.03 9.76
CA THR A 70 -19.95 0.97 10.72
C THR A 70 -18.44 1.12 10.80
N HIS A 71 -17.71 0.04 10.52
CA HIS A 71 -16.25 0.01 10.60
C HIS A 71 -15.66 -0.76 9.43
N LEU A 72 -14.64 -0.20 8.80
CA LEU A 72 -13.72 -0.91 7.92
C LEU A 72 -12.41 -1.14 8.67
N ILE A 73 -12.00 -2.38 8.81
CA ILE A 73 -10.69 -2.74 9.37
C ILE A 73 -9.85 -3.32 8.24
N ALA A 74 -8.74 -2.69 7.91
CA ALA A 74 -7.89 -3.11 6.82
C ALA A 74 -6.40 -2.97 7.15
N CYS A 75 -5.61 -3.89 6.62
CA CYS A 75 -4.15 -3.80 6.69
C CYS A 75 -3.62 -2.80 5.66
N SER A 76 -2.53 -2.14 5.97
CA SER A 76 -1.86 -1.25 5.04
C SER A 76 -0.48 -1.80 4.63
N GLY A 77 -0.29 -1.97 3.32
CA GLY A 77 1.00 -2.18 2.66
C GLY A 77 1.30 -0.98 1.78
N THR A 78 0.78 -0.95 0.55
CA THR A 78 0.84 0.24 -0.32
C THR A 78 -0.14 1.34 0.12
N GLY A 79 -1.20 0.96 0.82
CA GLY A 79 -2.28 1.84 1.23
C GLY A 79 -3.42 1.96 0.22
N GLY A 80 -3.26 1.48 -1.02
CA GLY A 80 -4.26 1.65 -2.08
C GLY A 80 -5.63 1.09 -1.70
N THR A 81 -5.67 -0.10 -1.10
CA THR A 81 -6.91 -0.78 -0.71
C THR A 81 -7.66 0.02 0.36
N ILE A 82 -6.99 0.30 1.50
CA ILE A 82 -7.64 1.03 2.61
C ILE A 82 -8.04 2.44 2.20
N SER A 83 -7.20 3.11 1.38
CA SER A 83 -7.47 4.46 0.89
C SER A 83 -8.65 4.50 -0.08
N GLY A 84 -8.67 3.61 -1.08
CA GLY A 84 -9.74 3.57 -2.08
C GLY A 84 -11.08 3.21 -1.47
N ILE A 85 -11.13 2.12 -0.68
CA ILE A 85 -12.35 1.71 0.01
C ILE A 85 -12.80 2.78 1.00
N GLY A 86 -11.86 3.29 1.82
CA GLY A 86 -12.16 4.27 2.85
C GLY A 86 -12.73 5.57 2.28
N ARG A 87 -12.20 6.08 1.18
CA ARG A 87 -12.75 7.26 0.48
C ARG A 87 -14.18 7.00 0.05
N TYR A 88 -14.41 5.92 -0.65
CA TYR A 88 -15.76 5.57 -1.13
C TYR A 88 -16.75 5.45 0.04
N LEU A 89 -16.43 4.68 1.07
CA LEU A 89 -17.31 4.48 2.22
C LEU A 89 -17.59 5.77 3.00
N LYS A 90 -16.59 6.63 3.22
CA LYS A 90 -16.76 7.93 3.88
C LYS A 90 -17.62 8.90 3.06
N GLU A 91 -17.65 8.79 1.74
CA GLU A 91 -18.57 9.57 0.89
C GLU A 91 -20.01 9.08 1.04
N GLN A 92 -20.23 7.78 1.21
CA GLN A 92 -21.56 7.24 1.47
C GLN A 92 -22.06 7.59 2.87
N ASN A 93 -21.21 7.42 3.89
CA ASN A 93 -21.51 7.73 5.28
C ASN A 93 -20.25 8.15 6.04
N LYS A 94 -20.15 9.42 6.40
CA LYS A 94 -19.01 10.01 7.11
C LYS A 94 -18.74 9.42 8.50
N ASN A 95 -19.74 8.76 9.09
CA ASN A 95 -19.60 8.15 10.42
C ASN A 95 -18.90 6.79 10.39
N ILE A 96 -18.71 6.18 9.22
CA ILE A 96 -17.97 4.93 9.09
C ILE A 96 -16.52 5.15 9.55
N LYS A 97 -16.06 4.30 10.46
CA LYS A 97 -14.69 4.32 10.97
C LYS A 97 -13.77 3.50 10.09
N ILE A 98 -12.63 4.07 9.72
CA ILE A 98 -11.61 3.40 8.92
C ILE A 98 -10.41 3.12 9.83
N ILE A 99 -10.19 1.85 10.14
CA ILE A 99 -9.16 1.41 11.09
C ILE A 99 -8.04 0.71 10.32
N GLY A 100 -6.84 1.29 10.37
CA GLY A 100 -5.64 0.70 9.81
C GLY A 100 -4.99 -0.30 10.77
N VAL A 101 -4.58 -1.46 10.27
CA VAL A 101 -3.77 -2.42 11.01
C VAL A 101 -2.36 -2.42 10.43
N ASP A 102 -1.36 -2.23 11.28
CA ASP A 102 0.04 -2.16 10.88
C ASP A 102 0.88 -3.25 11.58
N ALA A 103 2.05 -3.56 10.99
CA ALA A 103 3.00 -4.50 11.56
C ALA A 103 3.93 -3.84 12.57
N TYR A 104 4.29 -4.56 13.60
CA TYR A 104 5.34 -4.13 14.52
C TYR A 104 6.68 -4.08 13.77
N GLY A 105 7.33 -2.91 13.74
CA GLY A 105 8.54 -2.65 12.93
C GLY A 105 8.28 -1.90 11.63
N SER A 106 7.01 -1.67 11.28
CA SER A 106 6.59 -0.76 10.21
C SER A 106 6.51 0.68 10.72
N ILE A 107 6.62 1.65 9.79
CA ILE A 107 6.53 3.08 10.12
C ILE A 107 5.12 3.65 9.99
N LEU A 108 4.17 2.92 9.39
CA LEU A 108 2.91 3.53 8.92
C LEU A 108 2.04 4.04 10.07
N LYS A 109 1.91 3.25 11.16
CA LYS A 109 1.17 3.67 12.34
C LYS A 109 1.75 4.94 12.96
N LYS A 110 3.05 4.95 13.25
CA LYS A 110 3.71 6.11 13.85
C LYS A 110 3.61 7.34 12.96
N TYR A 111 3.82 7.15 11.66
CA TYR A 111 3.67 8.24 10.71
C TYR A 111 2.24 8.80 10.67
N HIS A 112 1.21 7.94 10.76
CA HIS A 112 -0.17 8.37 10.87
C HIS A 112 -0.42 9.21 12.13
N GLU A 113 0.11 8.77 13.27
CA GLU A 113 -0.12 9.42 14.58
C GLU A 113 0.69 10.72 14.75
N THR A 114 1.89 10.81 14.17
CA THR A 114 2.84 11.90 14.47
C THR A 114 3.30 12.71 13.25
N GLY A 115 3.15 12.17 12.04
CA GLY A 115 3.74 12.73 10.82
C GLY A 115 5.26 12.50 10.70
N GLU A 116 5.87 11.77 11.63
CA GLU A 116 7.32 11.55 11.70
C GLU A 116 7.71 10.09 11.45
N ILE A 117 8.91 9.90 10.92
CA ILE A 117 9.53 8.58 10.72
C ILE A 117 10.64 8.41 11.74
N ASP A 118 10.48 7.45 12.66
CA ASP A 118 11.55 7.04 13.56
C ASP A 118 12.27 5.80 13.01
N LYS A 119 13.49 6.01 12.55
CA LYS A 119 14.31 4.93 11.98
C LYS A 119 14.72 3.87 13.03
N ASN A 120 14.69 4.21 14.33
CA ASN A 120 15.03 3.27 15.40
C ASN A 120 13.91 2.24 15.67
N GLU A 121 12.70 2.52 15.21
CA GLU A 121 11.55 1.61 15.32
C GLU A 121 11.38 0.72 14.08
N ILE A 122 12.25 0.85 13.08
CA ILE A 122 12.22 0.02 11.87
C ILE A 122 13.03 -1.26 12.12
N TYR A 123 12.36 -2.39 12.12
CA TYR A 123 13.00 -3.71 12.21
C TYR A 123 12.24 -4.77 11.43
N SER A 124 12.91 -5.89 11.15
CA SER A 124 12.34 -6.98 10.35
C SER A 124 11.17 -7.66 11.06
N TYR A 125 10.13 -7.91 10.33
CA TYR A 125 8.96 -8.68 10.76
C TYR A 125 8.61 -9.76 9.72
N ARG A 126 7.86 -10.80 10.14
CA ARG A 126 7.56 -11.98 9.32
C ARG A 126 6.13 -11.97 8.77
N ILE A 127 5.64 -10.81 8.37
CA ILE A 127 4.32 -10.65 7.76
C ILE A 127 4.51 -10.15 6.34
N GLU A 128 4.00 -10.89 5.37
CA GLU A 128 4.07 -10.50 3.97
C GLU A 128 2.92 -9.56 3.59
N GLY A 129 3.22 -8.57 2.75
CA GLY A 129 2.23 -7.65 2.19
C GLY A 129 1.72 -6.55 3.11
N LEU A 130 2.07 -6.57 4.39
CA LEU A 130 1.64 -5.61 5.41
C LEU A 130 2.84 -4.83 5.94
N GLY A 131 2.61 -3.55 6.27
CA GLY A 131 3.63 -2.66 6.81
C GLY A 131 4.65 -2.19 5.78
N LYS A 132 5.33 -1.08 6.06
CA LYS A 132 6.37 -0.48 5.20
C LYS A 132 7.42 0.26 6.02
N ASN A 133 8.58 0.47 5.38
CA ASN A 133 9.67 1.35 5.84
C ASN A 133 9.78 2.63 4.97
N ILE A 134 8.79 2.86 4.13
CA ILE A 134 8.58 4.09 3.36
C ILE A 134 7.13 4.53 3.53
N VAL A 135 6.84 5.78 3.22
CA VAL A 135 5.47 6.33 3.19
C VAL A 135 4.98 6.33 1.75
N PRO A 136 4.12 5.37 1.34
CA PRO A 136 3.56 5.36 -0.01
C PRO A 136 2.57 6.50 -0.20
N SER A 137 2.57 7.17 -1.36
CA SER A 137 1.56 8.21 -1.67
C SER A 137 0.15 7.63 -1.85
N ALA A 138 0.05 6.34 -2.19
CA ALA A 138 -1.23 5.63 -2.26
C ALA A 138 -1.90 5.42 -0.89
N ASN A 139 -1.21 5.73 0.23
CA ASN A 139 -1.76 5.63 1.58
C ASN A 139 -2.28 7.00 2.04
N ASP A 140 -3.59 7.17 1.99
CA ASP A 140 -4.27 8.39 2.45
C ASP A 140 -4.55 8.33 3.96
N PHE A 141 -3.60 8.82 4.75
CA PHE A 141 -3.72 8.84 6.19
C PHE A 141 -4.83 9.74 6.74
N LYS A 142 -5.39 10.64 5.92
CA LYS A 142 -6.44 11.58 6.37
C LYS A 142 -7.81 10.92 6.53
N ILE A 143 -8.01 9.77 5.90
CA ILE A 143 -9.26 9.02 5.99
C ILE A 143 -9.26 7.96 7.09
N ILE A 144 -8.08 7.62 7.62
CA ILE A 144 -7.90 6.66 8.71
C ILE A 144 -8.21 7.37 10.04
N ASP A 145 -9.06 6.75 10.88
CA ASP A 145 -9.50 7.28 12.16
C ASP A 145 -8.57 6.94 13.32
#